data_aadc220d8ef45c6262e1269ccc961956
#
_entry.id   aadc220d8ef45c6262e1269ccc961956
#
_cell.length_a   1.000
_cell.length_b   1.000
_cell.length_c   1.000
_cell.angle_alpha   90.00
_cell.angle_beta   90.00
_cell.angle_gamma   90.00
#
_symmetry.space_group_name_H-M   'P 1'
#
loop_
_entity.id
_entity.type
_entity.pdbx_description
1 polymer ?
#
loop_
_entity_poly.entity_id
_entity_poly.type
_entity_poly.pdbx_seq_one_letter_code
_entity_poly.pdbx_strand_id
1 'polypeptide(L)'
;MDNIPIIIKRRLQAEVMGPVFDEMSAQLGQEKAEDILRVAIQNAAIAEGQNFAATHSSPGQSPLRNFIDLFEQWKAGGALEVDVLHESDDQFDFNVTRCRYAEMYQEMDLGHIGHLLSCHRDGTFCQGFDDRITLQRDQTIMGGASCCTFRYRCET
;
A
#
# COMPACT_ATOMS: atom_id res chain seq x y z
N MET A 1 -15.45 -10.60 -9.78
CA MET A 1 -14.71 -10.14 -8.58
C MET A 1 -13.82 -8.91 -8.83
N ASP A 2 -13.82 -8.40 -10.02
CA ASP A 2 -12.88 -7.34 -10.43
C ASP A 2 -13.31 -5.92 -10.04
N ASN A 3 -14.42 -5.77 -9.35
CA ASN A 3 -15.00 -4.44 -9.06
C ASN A 3 -15.11 -4.11 -7.54
N ILE A 4 -14.40 -4.85 -6.68
CA ILE A 4 -14.40 -4.57 -5.25
C ILE A 4 -13.32 -3.51 -4.98
N PRO A 5 -13.65 -2.35 -4.37
CA PRO A 5 -12.67 -1.34 -3.98
C PRO A 5 -11.54 -1.95 -3.12
N ILE A 6 -10.32 -1.46 -3.33
CA ILE A 6 -9.13 -2.00 -2.63
C ILE A 6 -9.31 -1.90 -1.11
N ILE A 7 -9.88 -0.82 -0.60
CA ILE A 7 -10.13 -0.67 0.84
C ILE A 7 -11.01 -1.80 1.41
N ILE A 8 -12.01 -2.26 0.65
CA ILE A 8 -12.86 -3.37 1.07
C ILE A 8 -12.08 -4.68 1.06
N LYS A 9 -11.25 -4.91 0.04
CA LYS A 9 -10.36 -6.09 0.02
C LYS A 9 -9.43 -6.10 1.23
N ARG A 10 -8.85 -4.96 1.60
CA ARG A 10 -7.99 -4.84 2.78
C ARG A 10 -8.74 -5.10 4.08
N ARG A 11 -9.99 -4.66 4.19
CA ARG A 11 -10.84 -4.95 5.35
C ARG A 11 -11.07 -6.44 5.51
N LEU A 12 -11.49 -7.12 4.44
CA LEU A 12 -11.74 -8.57 4.45
C LEU A 12 -10.47 -9.37 4.80
N GLN A 13 -9.32 -8.96 4.24
CA GLN A 13 -8.03 -9.56 4.60
C GLN A 13 -7.70 -9.36 6.08
N ALA A 14 -7.93 -8.16 6.61
CA ALA A 14 -7.64 -7.82 8.00
C ALA A 14 -8.52 -8.59 8.99
N GLU A 15 -9.79 -8.87 8.65
CA GLU A 15 -10.70 -9.66 9.49
C GLU A 15 -10.16 -11.07 9.77
N VAL A 16 -9.40 -11.65 8.85
CA VAL A 16 -8.72 -12.95 9.01
C VAL A 16 -7.34 -12.78 9.62
N MET A 17 -6.58 -11.81 9.15
CA MET A 17 -5.19 -11.61 9.59
C MET A 17 -5.07 -11.15 11.04
N GLY A 18 -6.05 -10.39 11.55
CA GLY A 18 -6.06 -9.97 12.95
C GLY A 18 -6.01 -11.15 13.93
N PRO A 19 -6.97 -12.08 13.92
CA PRO A 19 -6.93 -13.28 14.76
C PRO A 19 -5.71 -14.17 14.53
N VAL A 20 -5.23 -14.29 13.29
CA VAL A 20 -4.00 -15.05 12.97
C VAL A 20 -2.78 -14.40 13.62
N PHE A 21 -2.67 -13.07 13.55
CA PHE A 21 -1.58 -12.33 14.19
C PHE A 21 -1.61 -12.47 15.71
N ASP A 22 -2.79 -12.38 16.32
CA ASP A 22 -2.95 -12.54 17.77
C ASP A 22 -2.48 -13.93 18.22
N GLU A 23 -2.85 -14.98 17.49
CA GLU A 23 -2.45 -16.36 17.80
C GLU A 23 -0.93 -16.56 17.57
N MET A 24 -0.37 -16.03 16.48
CA MET A 24 1.08 -16.07 16.26
C MET A 24 1.83 -15.34 17.38
N SER A 25 1.32 -14.19 17.84
CA SER A 25 1.92 -13.43 18.93
C SER A 25 1.90 -14.20 20.25
N ALA A 26 0.80 -14.90 20.53
CA ALA A 26 0.66 -15.72 21.72
C ALA A 26 1.64 -16.92 21.73
N GLN A 27 1.85 -17.56 20.58
CA GLN A 27 2.69 -18.76 20.46
C GLN A 27 4.18 -18.43 20.28
N LEU A 28 4.52 -17.38 19.55
CA LEU A 28 5.88 -17.11 19.09
C LEU A 28 6.48 -15.81 19.65
N GLY A 29 5.66 -14.98 20.31
CA GLY A 29 6.01 -13.62 20.68
C GLY A 29 5.71 -12.60 19.59
N GLN A 30 5.47 -11.36 20.00
CA GLN A 30 5.04 -10.27 19.10
C GLN A 30 6.06 -10.00 17.99
N GLU A 31 7.34 -9.89 18.32
CA GLU A 31 8.40 -9.59 17.35
C GLU A 31 8.44 -10.62 16.21
N LYS A 32 8.37 -11.89 16.55
CA LYS A 32 8.37 -12.97 15.56
C LYS A 32 7.09 -12.97 14.71
N ALA A 33 5.95 -12.70 15.32
CA ALA A 33 4.67 -12.57 14.61
C ALA A 33 4.70 -11.39 13.62
N GLU A 34 5.25 -10.24 14.02
CA GLU A 34 5.43 -9.08 13.14
C GLU A 34 6.35 -9.39 11.95
N ASP A 35 7.46 -10.11 12.17
CA ASP A 35 8.37 -10.50 11.11
C ASP A 35 7.71 -11.44 10.10
N ILE A 36 6.97 -12.43 10.58
CA ILE A 36 6.23 -13.36 9.70
C ILE A 36 5.19 -12.60 8.88
N LEU A 37 4.41 -11.74 9.52
CA LEU A 37 3.38 -10.94 8.84
C LEU A 37 4.01 -10.00 7.82
N ARG A 38 5.10 -9.32 8.17
CA ARG A 38 5.83 -8.42 7.26
C ARG A 38 6.27 -9.14 5.99
N VAL A 39 6.94 -10.28 6.12
CA VAL A 39 7.43 -11.05 4.97
C VAL A 39 6.27 -11.56 4.12
N ALA A 40 5.22 -12.09 4.74
CA ALA A 40 4.05 -12.59 4.02
C ALA A 40 3.36 -11.48 3.21
N ILE A 41 3.16 -10.29 3.81
CA ILE A 41 2.53 -9.15 3.14
C ILE A 41 3.43 -8.59 2.03
N GLN A 42 4.74 -8.52 2.23
CA GLN A 42 5.69 -8.09 1.18
C GLN A 42 5.61 -9.02 -0.04
N ASN A 43 5.65 -10.33 0.17
CA ASN A 43 5.53 -11.31 -0.92
C ASN A 43 4.18 -11.19 -1.65
N ALA A 44 3.10 -11.00 -0.91
CA ALA A 44 1.77 -10.78 -1.50
C ALA A 44 1.69 -9.48 -2.30
N ALA A 45 2.33 -8.40 -1.83
CA ALA A 45 2.36 -7.12 -2.53
C ALA A 45 3.17 -7.19 -3.83
N ILE A 46 4.30 -7.90 -3.85
CA ILE A 46 5.10 -8.13 -5.06
C ILE A 46 4.27 -8.91 -6.10
N ALA A 47 3.62 -9.99 -5.68
CA ALA A 47 2.76 -10.79 -6.56
C ALA A 47 1.58 -9.96 -7.11
N GLU A 48 0.96 -9.14 -6.27
CA GLU A 48 -0.10 -8.21 -6.68
C GLU A 48 0.42 -7.21 -7.73
N GLY A 49 1.60 -6.62 -7.51
CA GLY A 49 2.26 -5.73 -8.46
C GLY A 49 2.50 -6.39 -9.82
N GLN A 50 3.01 -7.62 -9.84
CA GLN A 50 3.23 -8.39 -11.07
C GLN A 50 1.91 -8.64 -11.82
N ASN A 51 0.84 -8.99 -11.11
CA ASN A 51 -0.47 -9.20 -11.70
C ASN A 51 -1.05 -7.92 -12.32
N PHE A 52 -0.90 -6.78 -11.63
CA PHE A 52 -1.33 -5.49 -12.17
C PHE A 52 -0.48 -5.06 -13.37
N ALA A 53 0.83 -5.28 -13.35
CA ALA A 53 1.70 -4.99 -14.48
C ALA A 53 1.26 -5.74 -15.76
N ALA A 54 0.87 -6.99 -15.62
CA ALA A 54 0.41 -7.81 -16.74
C ALA A 54 -0.89 -7.29 -17.39
N THR A 55 -1.71 -6.53 -16.67
CA THR A 55 -3.06 -6.12 -17.11
C THR A 55 -3.22 -4.61 -17.29
N HIS A 56 -2.35 -3.79 -16.70
CA HIS A 56 -2.47 -2.32 -16.64
C HIS A 56 -1.28 -1.57 -17.26
N SER A 57 -0.37 -2.25 -17.94
CA SER A 57 0.72 -1.61 -18.66
C SER A 57 0.30 -1.29 -20.09
N SER A 58 0.40 0.01 -20.46
CA SER A 58 0.10 0.49 -21.80
C SER A 58 1.40 0.64 -22.59
N PRO A 59 1.49 0.06 -23.80
CA PRO A 59 2.66 0.24 -24.66
C PRO A 59 2.91 1.73 -24.96
N GLY A 60 4.16 2.18 -24.81
CA GLY A 60 4.56 3.55 -25.09
C GLY A 60 4.39 4.54 -23.94
N GLN A 61 3.77 4.14 -22.83
CA GLN A 61 3.77 4.93 -21.59
C GLN A 61 4.99 4.60 -20.72
N SER A 62 5.45 5.58 -19.92
CA SER A 62 6.44 5.30 -18.88
C SER A 62 5.87 4.38 -17.81
N PRO A 63 6.71 3.59 -17.11
CA PRO A 63 6.25 2.77 -15.99
C PRO A 63 5.54 3.57 -14.92
N LEU A 64 6.06 4.75 -14.59
CA LEU A 64 5.45 5.62 -13.58
C LEU A 64 4.10 6.16 -14.03
N ARG A 65 3.92 6.48 -15.31
CA ARG A 65 2.62 6.91 -15.86
C ARG A 65 1.58 5.79 -15.73
N ASN A 66 1.94 4.55 -16.07
CA ASN A 66 1.07 3.39 -15.85
C ASN A 66 0.70 3.23 -14.37
N PHE A 67 1.66 3.42 -13.47
CA PHE A 67 1.41 3.36 -12.03
C PHE A 67 0.48 4.49 -11.55
N ILE A 68 0.66 5.72 -12.03
CA ILE A 68 -0.19 6.88 -11.68
C ILE A 68 -1.64 6.60 -12.09
N ASP A 69 -1.86 6.09 -13.29
CA ASP A 69 -3.20 5.73 -13.77
C ASP A 69 -3.83 4.63 -12.88
N LEU A 70 -3.03 3.64 -12.49
CA LEU A 70 -3.46 2.57 -11.59
C LEU A 70 -3.76 3.07 -10.19
N PHE A 71 -3.02 4.07 -9.69
CA PHE A 71 -3.14 4.61 -8.33
C PHE A 71 -4.56 5.12 -8.01
N GLU A 72 -5.33 5.53 -9.01
CA GLU A 72 -6.73 5.92 -8.84
C GLU A 72 -7.58 4.84 -8.16
N GLN A 73 -7.23 3.57 -8.32
CA GLN A 73 -7.94 2.46 -7.66
C GLN A 73 -7.79 2.48 -6.13
N TRP A 74 -6.65 2.96 -5.60
CA TRP A 74 -6.45 3.10 -4.15
C TRP A 74 -7.24 4.25 -3.55
N LYS A 75 -7.58 5.25 -4.36
CA LYS A 75 -8.40 6.41 -3.96
C LYS A 75 -9.90 6.12 -4.10
N ALA A 76 -10.28 5.07 -4.79
CA ALA A 76 -11.67 4.75 -5.09
C ALA A 76 -12.52 4.66 -3.81
N GLY A 77 -13.74 5.19 -3.89
CA GLY A 77 -14.66 5.26 -2.75
C GLY A 77 -14.27 6.30 -1.70
N GLY A 78 -13.42 7.27 -2.05
CA GLY A 78 -12.94 8.30 -1.13
C GLY A 78 -11.96 7.76 -0.08
N ALA A 79 -11.26 6.67 -0.39
CA ALA A 79 -10.36 6.00 0.55
C ALA A 79 -9.13 6.84 0.93
N LEU A 80 -8.69 7.72 0.02
CA LEU A 80 -7.59 8.67 0.25
C LEU A 80 -7.97 10.06 -0.22
N GLU A 81 -7.64 11.08 0.57
CA GLU A 81 -7.57 12.46 0.13
C GLU A 81 -6.11 12.81 -0.16
N VAL A 82 -5.84 13.32 -1.34
CA VAL A 82 -4.47 13.45 -1.89
C VAL A 82 -4.25 14.86 -2.43
N ASP A 83 -3.16 15.49 -2.01
CA ASP A 83 -2.63 16.71 -2.57
C ASP A 83 -1.44 16.39 -3.47
N VAL A 84 -1.61 16.49 -4.79
CA VAL A 84 -0.55 16.27 -5.76
C VAL A 84 0.35 17.50 -5.82
N LEU A 85 1.64 17.32 -5.59
CA LEU A 85 2.66 18.37 -5.59
C LEU A 85 3.42 18.42 -6.92
N HIS A 86 3.68 17.27 -7.52
CA HIS A 86 4.35 17.13 -8.81
C HIS A 86 3.94 15.83 -9.50
N GLU A 87 3.75 15.88 -10.81
CA GLU A 87 3.41 14.73 -11.62
C GLU A 87 4.08 14.82 -12.99
N SER A 88 4.90 13.82 -13.31
CA SER A 88 5.59 13.67 -14.60
C SER A 88 5.79 12.19 -14.91
N ASP A 89 6.50 11.87 -16.00
CA ASP A 89 6.79 10.50 -16.38
C ASP A 89 7.85 9.82 -15.51
N ASP A 90 8.61 10.59 -14.74
CA ASP A 90 9.73 10.13 -13.90
C ASP A 90 9.61 10.52 -12.43
N GLN A 91 8.65 11.39 -12.09
CA GLN A 91 8.44 11.87 -10.73
C GLN A 91 6.96 12.02 -10.40
N PHE A 92 6.54 11.47 -9.24
CA PHE A 92 5.19 11.63 -8.72
C PHE A 92 5.25 11.89 -7.22
N ASP A 93 5.01 13.13 -6.83
CA ASP A 93 5.05 13.61 -5.46
C ASP A 93 3.65 14.03 -5.02
N PHE A 94 3.20 13.48 -3.91
CA PHE A 94 1.94 13.86 -3.29
C PHE A 94 1.96 13.65 -1.79
N ASN A 95 1.06 14.32 -1.09
CA ASN A 95 0.75 14.08 0.30
C ASN A 95 -0.64 13.46 0.41
N VAL A 96 -0.77 12.45 1.26
CA VAL A 96 -2.09 11.95 1.69
C VAL A 96 -2.48 12.73 2.93
N THR A 97 -3.57 13.48 2.85
CA THR A 97 -4.08 14.34 3.94
C THR A 97 -5.16 13.65 4.77
N ARG A 98 -5.79 12.62 4.23
CA ARG A 98 -6.69 11.71 4.95
C ARG A 98 -6.53 10.29 4.41
N CYS A 99 -6.43 9.31 5.30
CA CYS A 99 -6.29 7.90 4.98
C CYS A 99 -7.38 7.08 5.68
N ARG A 100 -8.39 6.64 4.92
CA ARG A 100 -9.46 5.78 5.47
C ARG A 100 -9.00 4.36 5.74
N TYR A 101 -7.88 3.92 5.18
CA TYR A 101 -7.24 2.66 5.58
C TYR A 101 -6.78 2.73 7.04
N ALA A 102 -6.16 3.83 7.46
CA ALA A 102 -5.76 4.03 8.85
C ALA A 102 -6.97 4.08 9.79
N GLU A 103 -8.01 4.83 9.40
CA GLU A 103 -9.28 4.90 10.15
C GLU A 103 -9.89 3.50 10.31
N MET A 104 -9.97 2.74 9.22
CA MET A 104 -10.52 1.38 9.20
C MET A 104 -9.77 0.42 10.14
N TYR A 105 -8.43 0.41 10.10
CA TYR A 105 -7.66 -0.46 11.00
C TYR A 105 -7.79 -0.05 12.46
N GLN A 106 -7.93 1.24 12.75
CA GLN A 106 -8.22 1.72 14.11
C GLN A 106 -9.60 1.26 14.59
N GLU A 107 -10.63 1.34 13.74
CA GLU A 107 -11.98 0.84 14.04
C GLU A 107 -12.02 -0.68 14.28
N MET A 108 -11.09 -1.42 13.68
CA MET A 108 -10.95 -2.88 13.82
C MET A 108 -10.05 -3.28 15.01
N ASP A 109 -9.55 -2.33 15.80
CA ASP A 109 -8.51 -2.55 16.83
C ASP A 109 -7.19 -3.14 16.26
N LEU A 110 -6.90 -2.89 14.99
CA LEU A 110 -5.71 -3.36 14.26
C LEU A 110 -4.73 -2.22 13.91
N GLY A 111 -4.89 -1.04 14.52
CA GLY A 111 -4.02 0.12 14.26
C GLY A 111 -2.54 -0.17 14.51
N HIS A 112 -2.21 -1.05 15.47
CA HIS A 112 -0.84 -1.45 15.81
C HIS A 112 -0.13 -2.25 14.72
N ILE A 113 -0.87 -2.91 13.82
CA ILE A 113 -0.32 -3.67 12.67
C ILE A 113 -0.76 -3.10 11.31
N GLY A 114 -1.51 -2.01 11.28
CA GLY A 114 -2.01 -1.41 10.05
C GLY A 114 -0.89 -1.05 9.06
N HIS A 115 0.26 -0.58 9.55
CA HIS A 115 1.44 -0.31 8.74
C HIS A 115 1.99 -1.57 8.04
N LEU A 116 1.95 -2.74 8.68
CA LEU A 116 2.33 -4.03 8.08
C LEU A 116 1.31 -4.48 7.03
N LEU A 117 0.02 -4.25 7.30
CA LEU A 117 -1.07 -4.71 6.42
C LEU A 117 -1.22 -3.85 5.15
N SER A 118 -0.90 -2.57 5.19
CA SER A 118 -1.09 -1.65 4.06
C SER A 118 0.13 -0.80 3.71
N CYS A 119 0.67 0.02 4.62
CA CYS A 119 1.71 0.99 4.26
C CYS A 119 2.98 0.33 3.69
N HIS A 120 3.37 -0.82 4.21
CA HIS A 120 4.54 -1.57 3.71
C HIS A 120 4.33 -2.19 2.32
N ARG A 121 3.09 -2.25 1.83
CA ARG A 121 2.81 -2.70 0.46
C ARG A 121 3.27 -1.70 -0.59
N ASP A 122 3.25 -0.41 -0.29
CA ASP A 122 3.39 0.65 -1.29
C ASP A 122 4.71 0.57 -2.06
N GLY A 123 5.83 0.45 -1.36
CA GLY A 123 7.14 0.30 -2.00
C GLY A 123 7.36 -1.09 -2.61
N THR A 124 6.92 -2.15 -1.92
CA THR A 124 7.08 -3.54 -2.39
C THR A 124 6.17 -3.88 -3.56
N PHE A 125 4.98 -3.28 -3.64
CA PHE A 125 4.13 -3.38 -4.82
C PHE A 125 4.86 -2.89 -6.08
N CYS A 126 5.57 -1.76 -5.99
CA CYS A 126 6.36 -1.23 -7.10
C CYS A 126 7.45 -2.21 -7.56
N GLN A 127 8.09 -2.95 -6.65
CA GLN A 127 9.08 -3.98 -7.04
C GLN A 127 8.47 -5.06 -7.94
N GLY A 128 7.20 -5.41 -7.72
CA GLY A 128 6.49 -6.35 -8.58
C GLY A 128 5.92 -5.71 -9.85
N PHE A 129 5.48 -4.45 -9.78
CA PHE A 129 4.87 -3.75 -10.90
C PHE A 129 5.91 -3.32 -11.93
N ASP A 130 6.92 -2.57 -11.51
CA ASP A 130 8.11 -2.22 -12.29
C ASP A 130 9.22 -1.77 -11.33
N ASP A 131 10.33 -2.47 -11.31
CA ASP A 131 11.43 -2.27 -10.34
C ASP A 131 12.22 -0.97 -10.54
N ARG A 132 11.97 -0.26 -11.63
CA ARG A 132 12.50 1.09 -11.86
C ARG A 132 11.78 2.16 -11.04
N ILE A 133 10.61 1.84 -10.47
CA ILE A 133 9.85 2.74 -9.62
C ILE A 133 10.27 2.54 -8.17
N THR A 134 10.73 3.62 -7.54
CA THR A 134 11.10 3.65 -6.12
C THR A 134 10.25 4.62 -5.33
N LEU A 135 9.98 4.30 -4.09
CA LEU A 135 9.25 5.15 -3.14
C LEU A 135 10.18 5.64 -2.04
N GLN A 136 10.21 6.94 -1.83
CA GLN A 136 10.70 7.57 -0.60
C GLN A 136 9.51 8.15 0.16
N ARG A 137 9.42 7.83 1.46
CA ARG A 137 8.35 8.30 2.34
C ARG A 137 8.87 8.41 3.76
N ASP A 138 8.87 9.63 4.31
CA ASP A 138 9.47 9.91 5.61
C ASP A 138 8.48 9.77 6.76
N GLN A 139 7.17 9.90 6.49
CA GLN A 139 6.13 9.83 7.50
C GLN A 139 4.81 9.31 6.94
N THR A 140 3.98 8.74 7.83
CA THR A 140 2.64 8.24 7.50
C THR A 140 1.61 8.63 8.56
N ILE A 141 0.34 8.79 8.13
CA ILE A 141 -0.80 8.93 9.04
C ILE A 141 -0.94 7.70 9.95
N MET A 142 -0.70 6.51 9.41
CA MET A 142 -0.71 5.25 10.17
C MET A 142 0.31 5.27 11.31
N GLY A 143 1.44 5.93 11.14
CA GLY A 143 2.48 6.13 12.14
C GLY A 143 2.24 7.31 13.08
N GLY A 144 1.11 8.03 12.95
CA GLY A 144 0.72 9.14 13.80
C GLY A 144 1.03 10.54 13.26
N ALA A 145 1.56 10.67 12.04
CA ALA A 145 1.77 11.96 11.40
C ALA A 145 0.46 12.58 10.88
N SER A 146 0.48 13.88 10.61
CA SER A 146 -0.69 14.59 10.06
C SER A 146 -0.94 14.30 8.59
N CYS A 147 0.07 13.85 7.86
CA CYS A 147 -0.04 13.43 6.46
C CYS A 147 1.00 12.35 6.12
N CYS A 148 0.78 11.65 4.99
CA CYS A 148 1.81 10.79 4.41
C CYS A 148 2.55 11.55 3.31
N THR A 149 3.88 11.41 3.24
CA THR A 149 4.73 12.07 2.24
C THR A 149 5.20 11.07 1.19
N PHE A 150 4.47 10.93 0.10
CA PHE A 150 4.83 10.00 -0.99
C PHE A 150 5.69 10.70 -2.04
N ARG A 151 6.84 10.13 -2.35
CA ARG A 151 7.80 10.62 -3.34
C ARG A 151 8.25 9.46 -4.21
N TYR A 152 7.56 9.26 -5.33
CA TYR A 152 7.92 8.22 -6.30
C TYR A 152 8.92 8.76 -7.33
N ARG A 153 9.85 7.91 -7.72
CA ARG A 153 10.84 8.17 -8.78
C ARG A 153 10.87 6.97 -9.72
N CYS A 154 11.06 7.22 -11.00
CA CYS A 154 11.26 6.19 -12.01
C CYS A 154 12.60 6.41 -12.71
N GLU A 155 13.44 5.39 -12.67
CA GLU A 155 14.68 5.39 -13.45
C GLU A 155 14.36 5.16 -14.94
N THR A 156 15.01 5.94 -15.79
CA THR A 156 14.87 5.83 -17.25
C THR A 156 15.78 4.75 -17.83
#